data_c92a2e3007fc3645e933910c8912efa0
#
_entry.id   c92a2e3007fc3645e933910c8912efa0
#
_cell.length_a   1.000
_cell.length_b   1.000
_cell.length_c   1.000
_cell.angle_alpha   90.00
_cell.angle_beta   90.00
_cell.angle_gamma   90.00
#
_symmetry.space_group_name_H-M   'P 1'
#
loop_
_entity.id
_entity.type
_entity.pdbx_description
1 polymer ?
#
loop_
_entity_poly.entity_id
_entity_poly.type
_entity_poly.pdbx_seq_one_letter_code
_entity_poly.pdbx_strand_id
1 'polypeptide(L)'
;MSARRGKKKRPSAARRAVLIALAAVVCGYVLLATVAVWFVHHPREGLRQKEESLPGFLVSALYWNGNGLGDITDALDITGFDSVYEYDEEAPSGSVFFAGAPKRTGNVQPTDITVLERGEFAVGWSPSLKHPVWCAYHVTPKKLYESGKRPNFMKDKEAANSPAPSAYERSGYDRGHMVPNHAIESRYGTADQKKTFLMSNVAPQTPALNRGVWRNVEHRIADFWPAKYGEIGRAHV
;
A
#
# COMPACT_ATOMS: atom_id res chain seq x y z
N MET A 1 18.31 34.54 -59.47
CA MET A 1 17.61 33.28 -59.00
C MET A 1 16.78 33.61 -57.80
N SER A 2 15.45 33.70 -57.93
CA SER A 2 14.53 34.08 -56.86
C SER A 2 13.95 32.83 -56.22
N ALA A 3 14.24 32.60 -54.95
CA ALA A 3 13.72 31.45 -54.20
C ALA A 3 12.23 31.68 -53.85
N ARG A 4 11.35 30.90 -54.47
CA ARG A 4 9.91 30.85 -54.15
C ARG A 4 9.73 30.33 -52.73
N ARG A 5 9.46 31.21 -51.73
CA ARG A 5 8.97 30.84 -50.42
C ARG A 5 7.57 30.18 -50.52
N GLY A 6 7.50 28.87 -50.37
CA GLY A 6 6.25 28.12 -50.33
C GLY A 6 5.38 28.60 -49.16
N LYS A 7 4.17 29.12 -49.44
CA LYS A 7 3.17 29.44 -48.41
C LYS A 7 2.72 28.17 -47.75
N LYS A 8 3.06 27.96 -46.45
CA LYS A 8 2.51 26.87 -45.65
C LYS A 8 0.97 27.02 -45.57
N LYS A 9 0.23 26.05 -46.13
CA LYS A 9 -1.24 26.03 -46.04
C LYS A 9 -1.68 26.00 -44.58
N ARG A 10 -2.52 26.96 -44.20
CA ARG A 10 -3.15 26.96 -42.86
C ARG A 10 -4.06 25.74 -42.73
N PRO A 11 -4.06 25.01 -41.57
CA PRO A 11 -4.92 23.87 -41.39
C PRO A 11 -6.40 24.26 -41.47
N SER A 12 -7.25 23.38 -41.96
CA SER A 12 -8.70 23.60 -42.04
C SER A 12 -9.33 23.84 -40.65
N ALA A 13 -10.48 24.51 -40.58
CA ALA A 13 -11.18 24.77 -39.33
C ALA A 13 -11.45 23.47 -38.54
N ALA A 14 -11.85 22.40 -39.21
CA ALA A 14 -12.05 21.09 -38.61
C ALA A 14 -10.76 20.52 -37.99
N ARG A 15 -9.63 20.65 -38.70
CA ARG A 15 -8.34 20.16 -38.18
C ARG A 15 -7.85 20.99 -36.97
N ARG A 16 -8.17 22.30 -36.90
CA ARG A 16 -7.89 23.13 -35.73
C ARG A 16 -8.78 22.73 -34.54
N ALA A 17 -10.06 22.47 -34.76
CA ALA A 17 -10.97 22.03 -33.70
C ALA A 17 -10.51 20.70 -33.09
N VAL A 18 -10.10 19.73 -33.91
CA VAL A 18 -9.54 18.43 -33.44
C VAL A 18 -8.26 18.65 -32.63
N LEU A 19 -7.35 19.50 -33.09
CA LEU A 19 -6.10 19.78 -32.38
C LEU A 19 -6.36 20.48 -31.02
N ILE A 20 -7.33 21.39 -30.96
CA ILE A 20 -7.72 22.06 -29.71
C ILE A 20 -8.35 21.05 -28.75
N ALA A 21 -9.22 20.18 -29.24
CA ALA A 21 -9.84 19.12 -28.41
C ALA A 21 -8.78 18.15 -27.85
N LEU A 22 -7.81 17.70 -28.69
CA LEU A 22 -6.70 16.87 -28.27
C LEU A 22 -5.82 17.59 -27.23
N ALA A 23 -5.50 18.86 -27.44
CA ALA A 23 -4.72 19.64 -26.49
C ALA A 23 -5.45 19.80 -25.14
N ALA A 24 -6.77 20.03 -25.17
CA ALA A 24 -7.58 20.10 -23.95
C ALA A 24 -7.59 18.77 -23.17
N VAL A 25 -7.70 17.63 -23.88
CA VAL A 25 -7.64 16.31 -23.25
C VAL A 25 -6.26 16.06 -22.63
N VAL A 26 -5.17 16.39 -23.35
CA VAL A 26 -3.81 16.24 -22.82
C VAL A 26 -3.57 17.16 -21.62
N CYS A 27 -3.98 18.42 -21.67
CA CYS A 27 -3.88 19.34 -20.53
C CYS A 27 -4.70 18.87 -19.33
N GLY A 28 -5.91 18.36 -19.56
CA GLY A 28 -6.74 17.77 -18.50
C GLY A 28 -6.09 16.55 -17.85
N TYR A 29 -5.48 15.69 -18.67
CA TYR A 29 -4.76 14.52 -18.16
C TYR A 29 -3.51 14.92 -17.36
N VAL A 30 -2.71 15.88 -17.86
CA VAL A 30 -1.51 16.39 -17.16
C VAL A 30 -1.90 17.02 -15.81
N LEU A 31 -3.00 17.80 -15.78
CA LEU A 31 -3.50 18.38 -14.53
C LEU A 31 -3.92 17.29 -13.53
N LEU A 32 -4.69 16.30 -13.98
CA LEU A 32 -5.09 15.15 -13.15
C LEU A 32 -3.88 14.36 -12.65
N ALA A 33 -2.90 14.14 -13.50
CA ALA A 33 -1.66 13.47 -13.15
C ALA A 33 -0.87 14.26 -12.09
N THR A 34 -0.73 15.58 -12.27
CA THR A 34 -0.05 16.45 -11.30
C THR A 34 -0.75 16.43 -9.94
N VAL A 35 -2.07 16.50 -9.94
CA VAL A 35 -2.89 16.40 -8.70
C VAL A 35 -2.72 15.04 -8.05
N ALA A 36 -2.72 13.96 -8.82
CA ALA A 36 -2.54 12.60 -8.30
C ALA A 36 -1.14 12.41 -7.68
N VAL A 37 -0.08 12.88 -8.35
CA VAL A 37 1.30 12.88 -7.81
C VAL A 37 1.38 13.71 -6.53
N TRP A 38 0.77 14.89 -6.51
CA TRP A 38 0.74 15.72 -5.31
C TRP A 38 0.06 15.00 -4.14
N PHE A 39 -1.06 14.31 -4.36
CA PHE A 39 -1.75 13.51 -3.34
C PHE A 39 -0.91 12.34 -2.84
N VAL A 40 -0.14 11.68 -3.70
CA VAL A 40 0.76 10.57 -3.30
C VAL A 40 1.87 11.09 -2.38
N HIS A 41 2.40 12.28 -2.66
CA HIS A 41 3.47 12.87 -1.85
C HIS A 41 2.99 13.62 -0.59
N HIS A 42 1.70 13.96 -0.48
CA HIS A 42 1.12 14.66 0.66
C HIS A 42 -0.10 13.92 1.25
N PRO A 43 0.04 12.64 1.64
CA PRO A 43 -1.11 11.82 2.03
C PRO A 43 -1.82 12.28 3.31
N ARG A 44 -1.13 13.02 4.20
CA ARG A 44 -1.68 13.40 5.50
C ARG A 44 -2.56 14.66 5.47
N GLU A 45 -2.34 15.58 4.56
CA GLU A 45 -3.04 16.88 4.54
C GLU A 45 -4.25 16.93 3.61
N GLY A 46 -4.23 16.15 2.53
CA GLY A 46 -5.26 16.22 1.49
C GLY A 46 -6.44 15.27 1.64
N LEU A 47 -6.23 14.08 2.17
CA LEU A 47 -7.22 12.99 2.14
C LEU A 47 -8.27 13.09 3.24
N ARG A 48 -7.88 13.46 4.45
CA ARG A 48 -8.78 13.45 5.60
C ARG A 48 -9.92 14.47 5.52
N GLN A 49 -9.74 15.56 4.78
CA GLN A 49 -10.77 16.60 4.60
C GLN A 49 -11.63 16.44 3.35
N LYS A 50 -11.23 15.60 2.39
CA LYS A 50 -11.87 15.52 1.07
C LYS A 50 -12.44 14.17 0.68
N GLU A 51 -12.12 13.08 1.37
CA GLU A 51 -12.75 11.78 1.11
C GLU A 51 -14.27 11.81 1.29
N GLU A 52 -14.76 12.64 2.22
CA GLU A 52 -16.18 12.81 2.47
C GLU A 52 -16.91 13.68 1.40
N SER A 53 -16.15 14.45 0.61
CA SER A 53 -16.73 15.44 -0.34
C SER A 53 -16.63 15.02 -1.81
N LEU A 54 -15.84 14.00 -2.16
CA LEU A 54 -15.67 13.55 -3.54
C LEU A 54 -16.47 12.27 -3.83
N PRO A 55 -17.14 12.18 -4.98
CA PRO A 55 -17.75 10.93 -5.44
C PRO A 55 -16.72 9.80 -5.46
N GLY A 56 -17.07 8.62 -4.93
CA GLY A 56 -16.15 7.48 -4.78
C GLY A 56 -15.46 7.04 -6.07
N PHE A 57 -16.09 7.23 -7.23
CA PHE A 57 -15.47 6.93 -8.53
C PHE A 57 -14.31 7.87 -8.86
N LEU A 58 -14.37 9.15 -8.45
CA LEU A 58 -13.27 10.11 -8.62
C LEU A 58 -12.10 9.78 -7.70
N VAL A 59 -12.38 9.42 -6.46
CA VAL A 59 -11.36 8.93 -5.52
C VAL A 59 -10.66 7.72 -6.09
N SER A 60 -11.41 6.72 -6.57
CA SER A 60 -10.85 5.52 -7.20
C SER A 60 -10.02 5.83 -8.46
N ALA A 61 -10.48 6.76 -9.30
CA ALA A 61 -9.75 7.17 -10.50
C ALA A 61 -8.45 7.91 -10.17
N LEU A 62 -8.45 8.76 -9.14
CA LEU A 62 -7.25 9.47 -8.66
C LEU A 62 -6.21 8.48 -8.11
N TYR A 63 -6.64 7.52 -7.31
CA TYR A 63 -5.75 6.47 -6.80
C TYR A 63 -5.22 5.57 -7.91
N TRP A 64 -6.04 5.19 -8.89
CA TRP A 64 -5.59 4.37 -10.01
C TRP A 64 -4.55 5.08 -10.87
N ASN A 65 -4.76 6.36 -11.21
CA ASN A 65 -3.80 7.16 -11.95
C ASN A 65 -2.55 7.48 -11.11
N GLY A 66 -2.69 7.75 -9.82
CA GLY A 66 -1.56 7.99 -8.91
C GLY A 66 -0.64 6.78 -8.81
N ASN A 67 -1.20 5.58 -8.71
CA ASN A 67 -0.42 4.35 -8.66
C ASN A 67 0.32 4.06 -9.98
N GLY A 68 -0.34 4.23 -11.13
CA GLY A 68 0.30 4.04 -12.44
C GLY A 68 1.44 5.03 -12.69
N LEU A 69 1.29 6.28 -12.24
CA LEU A 69 2.37 7.28 -12.31
C LEU A 69 3.46 7.02 -11.27
N GLY A 70 3.13 6.52 -10.08
CA GLY A 70 4.09 6.06 -9.09
C GLY A 70 4.98 4.96 -9.66
N ASP A 71 4.41 3.98 -10.36
CA ASP A 71 5.20 2.93 -11.03
C ASP A 71 6.16 3.49 -12.09
N ILE A 72 5.74 4.51 -12.85
CA ILE A 72 6.59 5.18 -13.84
C ILE A 72 7.69 6.01 -13.16
N THR A 73 7.38 6.76 -12.11
CA THR A 73 8.36 7.57 -11.38
C THR A 73 9.38 6.70 -10.66
N ASP A 74 8.95 5.59 -10.09
CA ASP A 74 9.83 4.59 -9.47
C ASP A 74 10.72 3.90 -10.52
N ALA A 75 10.15 3.54 -11.68
CA ALA A 75 10.92 2.94 -12.79
C ALA A 75 11.95 3.90 -13.41
N LEU A 76 11.65 5.21 -13.40
CA LEU A 76 12.54 6.24 -13.93
C LEU A 76 13.47 6.84 -12.88
N ASP A 77 13.38 6.40 -11.63
CA ASP A 77 14.19 6.90 -10.51
C ASP A 77 14.14 8.43 -10.31
N ILE A 78 12.98 9.02 -10.63
CA ILE A 78 12.80 10.49 -10.64
C ILE A 78 12.61 11.04 -9.23
N THR A 79 12.29 10.19 -8.24
CA THR A 79 11.85 10.66 -6.92
C THR A 79 12.97 10.89 -5.91
N GLY A 80 14.21 10.48 -6.19
CA GLY A 80 15.37 10.72 -5.30
C GLY A 80 15.17 10.21 -3.86
N PHE A 81 14.30 9.24 -3.67
CA PHE A 81 13.98 8.70 -2.34
C PHE A 81 15.08 7.80 -1.75
N ASP A 82 16.15 7.55 -2.51
CA ASP A 82 17.25 6.68 -2.09
C ASP A 82 18.11 7.25 -0.96
N SER A 83 17.86 8.50 -0.53
CA SER A 83 18.78 9.18 0.40
C SER A 83 18.29 9.28 1.86
N VAL A 84 17.15 8.71 2.25
CA VAL A 84 16.54 9.00 3.55
C VAL A 84 16.72 7.88 4.59
N TYR A 85 17.20 6.72 4.21
CA TYR A 85 17.42 5.64 5.16
C TYR A 85 18.86 5.10 5.07
N GLU A 86 19.75 5.66 5.87
CA GLU A 86 20.97 4.94 6.29
C GLU A 86 20.48 3.73 7.09
N TYR A 87 20.69 2.54 6.54
CA TYR A 87 20.47 1.30 7.26
C TYR A 87 21.62 1.10 8.22
N ASP A 88 21.30 0.97 9.50
CA ASP A 88 22.26 0.53 10.50
C ASP A 88 22.60 -0.95 10.16
N GLU A 89 23.83 -1.21 9.70
CA GLU A 89 24.26 -2.53 9.22
C GLU A 89 24.31 -3.61 10.33
N GLU A 90 24.03 -3.24 11.58
CA GLU A 90 24.15 -4.12 12.76
C GLU A 90 22.86 -4.83 13.18
N ALA A 91 21.76 -4.72 12.43
CA ALA A 91 20.56 -5.47 12.78
C ALA A 91 20.79 -6.98 12.55
N PRO A 92 20.50 -7.85 13.53
CA PRO A 92 20.68 -9.29 13.34
C PRO A 92 19.83 -9.77 12.18
N SER A 93 20.46 -10.33 11.15
CA SER A 93 19.76 -10.91 10.01
C SER A 93 18.77 -11.95 10.51
N GLY A 94 17.50 -11.83 10.10
CA GLY A 94 16.44 -12.76 10.46
C GLY A 94 15.53 -12.35 11.61
N SER A 95 15.73 -11.20 12.25
CA SER A 95 14.80 -10.69 13.26
C SER A 95 13.68 -9.89 12.61
N VAL A 96 12.41 -10.20 12.93
CA VAL A 96 11.26 -9.38 12.54
C VAL A 96 11.31 -7.97 13.15
N PHE A 97 12.16 -7.78 14.16
CA PHE A 97 12.39 -6.52 14.86
C PHE A 97 13.75 -5.91 14.54
N PHE A 98 14.18 -5.91 13.31
CA PHE A 98 15.50 -5.40 12.93
C PHE A 98 15.79 -3.97 13.41
N ALA A 99 14.75 -3.11 13.54
CA ALA A 99 14.84 -1.76 14.11
C ALA A 99 14.34 -1.70 15.57
N GLY A 100 14.23 -2.84 16.24
CA GLY A 100 13.60 -2.98 17.56
C GLY A 100 12.07 -3.04 17.49
N ALA A 101 11.45 -3.56 18.56
CA ALA A 101 10.01 -3.58 18.67
C ALA A 101 9.45 -2.15 18.77
N PRO A 102 8.31 -1.84 18.14
CA PRO A 102 7.67 -0.55 18.26
C PRO A 102 7.42 -0.17 19.70
N LYS A 103 7.86 1.02 20.11
CA LYS A 103 7.66 1.54 21.46
C LYS A 103 6.62 2.63 21.46
N ARG A 104 5.74 2.57 22.44
CA ARG A 104 4.76 3.64 22.65
C ARG A 104 5.44 4.92 23.11
N THR A 105 5.10 6.03 22.48
CA THR A 105 5.54 7.36 22.90
C THR A 105 4.35 8.14 23.47
N GLY A 106 4.51 8.71 24.67
CA GLY A 106 3.47 9.49 25.34
C GLY A 106 2.28 8.67 25.85
N ASN A 107 1.18 9.36 26.16
CA ASN A 107 -0.06 8.78 26.71
C ASN A 107 -1.10 8.45 25.62
N VAL A 108 -0.67 7.92 24.48
CA VAL A 108 -1.58 7.54 23.41
C VAL A 108 -2.24 6.20 23.72
N GLN A 109 -3.55 6.11 23.52
CA GLN A 109 -4.29 4.85 23.65
C GLN A 109 -4.17 4.02 22.38
N PRO A 110 -4.24 2.69 22.44
CA PRO A 110 -4.43 1.85 23.63
C PRO A 110 -3.15 1.66 24.46
N THR A 111 -3.32 1.36 25.74
CA THR A 111 -2.20 1.07 26.68
C THR A 111 -1.97 -0.43 26.87
N ASP A 112 -2.90 -1.27 26.47
CA ASP A 112 -2.95 -2.71 26.69
C ASP A 112 -2.39 -3.53 25.51
N ILE A 113 -1.27 -3.09 24.94
CA ILE A 113 -0.69 -3.76 23.78
C ILE A 113 0.09 -4.99 24.23
N THR A 114 -0.27 -6.16 23.67
CA THR A 114 0.46 -7.42 23.81
C THR A 114 1.16 -7.73 22.49
N VAL A 115 2.45 -8.05 22.54
CA VAL A 115 3.20 -8.49 21.37
C VAL A 115 2.94 -9.97 21.14
N LEU A 116 2.42 -10.33 19.98
CA LEU A 116 2.20 -11.69 19.55
C LEU A 116 3.20 -12.02 18.42
N GLU A 117 4.21 -12.82 18.75
CA GLU A 117 5.17 -13.31 17.78
C GLU A 117 4.62 -14.54 17.05
N ARG A 118 4.74 -14.57 15.73
CA ARG A 118 4.19 -15.60 14.85
C ARG A 118 5.23 -16.28 13.97
N GLY A 119 6.48 -16.25 14.39
CA GLY A 119 7.62 -16.71 13.60
C GLY A 119 8.12 -15.60 12.68
N GLU A 120 7.67 -15.60 11.44
CA GLU A 120 8.14 -14.66 10.42
C GLU A 120 7.48 -13.26 10.48
N PHE A 121 6.61 -13.05 11.45
CA PHE A 121 6.02 -11.75 11.72
C PHE A 121 5.58 -11.61 13.19
N ALA A 122 5.33 -10.39 13.61
CA ALA A 122 4.76 -10.08 14.89
C ALA A 122 3.66 -9.02 14.76
N VAL A 123 2.74 -9.02 15.70
CA VAL A 123 1.68 -8.01 15.79
C VAL A 123 1.59 -7.45 17.21
N GLY A 124 1.39 -6.15 17.33
CA GLY A 124 1.00 -5.51 18.59
C GLY A 124 -0.51 -5.55 18.72
N TRP A 125 -1.01 -6.49 19.49
CA TRP A 125 -2.43 -6.73 19.71
C TRP A 125 -2.97 -5.89 20.84
N SER A 126 -4.10 -5.22 20.63
CA SER A 126 -4.85 -4.55 21.68
C SER A 126 -6.13 -5.32 22.04
N PRO A 127 -6.19 -5.93 23.22
CA PRO A 127 -7.40 -6.59 23.69
C PRO A 127 -8.62 -5.67 23.85
N SER A 128 -8.41 -4.40 24.17
CA SER A 128 -9.49 -3.40 24.29
C SER A 128 -10.05 -2.99 22.93
N LEU A 129 -9.21 -2.77 21.94
CA LEU A 129 -9.61 -2.44 20.56
C LEU A 129 -10.03 -3.68 19.76
N LYS A 130 -9.60 -4.87 20.16
CA LYS A 130 -9.85 -6.14 19.46
C LYS A 130 -9.33 -6.18 18.03
N HIS A 131 -8.24 -5.46 17.77
CA HIS A 131 -7.49 -5.49 16.51
C HIS A 131 -6.00 -5.16 16.73
N PRO A 132 -5.12 -5.49 15.79
CA PRO A 132 -3.71 -5.11 15.85
C PRO A 132 -3.56 -3.60 15.67
N VAL A 133 -2.60 -3.01 16.40
CA VAL A 133 -2.24 -1.59 16.30
C VAL A 133 -0.96 -1.37 15.52
N TRP A 134 -0.15 -2.41 15.36
CA TRP A 134 1.02 -2.43 14.49
C TRP A 134 1.34 -3.88 14.10
N CYS A 135 2.11 -4.04 13.05
CA CYS A 135 2.72 -5.31 12.67
C CYS A 135 4.18 -5.10 12.27
N ALA A 136 4.98 -6.14 12.45
CA ALA A 136 6.36 -6.21 11.96
C ALA A 136 6.54 -7.52 11.20
N TYR A 137 7.18 -7.48 10.05
CA TYR A 137 7.45 -8.66 9.23
C TYR A 137 8.62 -8.40 8.29
N HIS A 138 9.14 -9.47 7.72
CA HIS A 138 10.31 -9.48 6.89
C HIS A 138 9.98 -10.00 5.49
N VAL A 139 10.47 -9.37 4.46
CA VAL A 139 10.23 -9.78 3.07
C VAL A 139 11.55 -9.83 2.31
N THR A 140 12.01 -11.04 2.03
CA THR A 140 13.22 -11.27 1.23
C THR A 140 12.92 -11.11 -0.27
N PRO A 141 13.90 -10.77 -1.11
CA PRO A 141 13.72 -10.69 -2.55
C PRO A 141 13.28 -12.01 -3.18
N LYS A 142 13.85 -13.12 -2.71
CA LYS A 142 13.63 -14.44 -3.28
C LYS A 142 12.32 -15.04 -2.79
N LYS A 143 11.41 -15.31 -3.70
CA LYS A 143 10.24 -16.16 -3.46
C LYS A 143 10.67 -17.62 -3.48
N LEU A 144 10.22 -18.39 -2.49
CA LEU A 144 10.59 -19.81 -2.33
C LEU A 144 9.41 -20.74 -2.57
N TYR A 145 8.17 -20.22 -2.53
CA TYR A 145 6.96 -21.00 -2.60
C TYR A 145 5.98 -20.42 -3.61
N GLU A 146 5.29 -21.31 -4.30
CA GLU A 146 4.16 -20.95 -5.15
C GLU A 146 2.92 -20.68 -4.31
N SER A 147 2.04 -19.82 -4.82
CA SER A 147 0.77 -19.51 -4.17
C SER A 147 -0.15 -20.71 -4.14
N GLY A 148 -0.59 -21.08 -2.96
CA GLY A 148 -1.50 -22.18 -2.71
C GLY A 148 -2.94 -21.76 -2.45
N LYS A 149 -3.71 -22.66 -1.86
CA LYS A 149 -5.10 -22.40 -1.49
C LYS A 149 -5.16 -21.43 -0.32
N ARG A 150 -5.90 -20.34 -0.50
CA ARG A 150 -6.13 -19.34 0.54
C ARG A 150 -6.86 -19.95 1.74
N PRO A 151 -6.33 -19.84 2.98
CA PRO A 151 -6.99 -20.32 4.20
C PRO A 151 -8.25 -19.52 4.52
N ASN A 152 -9.07 -20.10 5.42
CA ASN A 152 -10.16 -19.36 6.04
C ASN A 152 -9.65 -18.56 7.24
N PHE A 153 -10.29 -17.43 7.52
CA PHE A 153 -10.01 -16.67 8.74
C PHE A 153 -10.41 -17.46 9.98
N MET A 154 -9.60 -17.35 11.03
CA MET A 154 -9.76 -18.09 12.27
C MET A 154 -9.59 -17.16 13.47
N LYS A 155 -10.41 -17.38 14.52
CA LYS A 155 -10.20 -16.74 15.81
C LYS A 155 -8.81 -17.11 16.34
N ASP A 156 -8.08 -16.12 16.84
CA ASP A 156 -6.80 -16.37 17.50
C ASP A 156 -7.02 -16.66 18.99
N LYS A 157 -6.63 -17.85 19.41
CA LYS A 157 -6.79 -18.29 20.81
C LYS A 157 -5.76 -17.67 21.76
N GLU A 158 -4.63 -17.21 21.22
CA GLU A 158 -3.56 -16.57 22.00
C GLU A 158 -3.78 -15.06 22.16
N ALA A 159 -4.62 -14.47 21.31
CA ALA A 159 -4.98 -13.06 21.40
C ALA A 159 -6.19 -12.87 22.33
N ALA A 160 -5.97 -12.29 23.49
CA ALA A 160 -7.05 -12.01 24.43
C ALA A 160 -8.14 -11.16 23.76
N ASN A 161 -9.41 -11.52 23.96
CA ASN A 161 -10.57 -10.87 23.34
C ASN A 161 -10.60 -10.90 21.80
N SER A 162 -9.82 -11.76 21.16
CA SER A 162 -9.84 -11.90 19.69
C SER A 162 -11.27 -12.15 19.18
N PRO A 163 -11.78 -11.40 18.21
CA PRO A 163 -13.10 -11.62 17.65
C PRO A 163 -13.16 -12.91 16.85
N ALA A 164 -14.36 -13.45 16.67
CA ALA A 164 -14.59 -14.45 15.64
C ALA A 164 -14.65 -13.79 14.25
N PRO A 165 -14.33 -14.51 13.16
CA PRO A 165 -14.45 -13.97 11.80
C PRO A 165 -15.85 -13.45 11.45
N SER A 166 -16.90 -14.01 12.06
CA SER A 166 -18.29 -13.59 11.90
C SER A 166 -18.59 -12.19 12.45
N ALA A 167 -17.74 -11.63 13.32
CA ALA A 167 -17.89 -10.26 13.80
C ALA A 167 -17.83 -9.21 12.67
N TYR A 168 -17.26 -9.58 11.53
CA TYR A 168 -17.18 -8.71 10.35
C TYR A 168 -18.38 -8.89 9.40
N GLU A 169 -19.24 -9.88 9.64
CA GLU A 169 -20.42 -10.09 8.80
C GLU A 169 -21.41 -8.94 8.97
N ARG A 170 -21.81 -8.34 7.85
CA ARG A 170 -22.72 -7.18 7.81
C ARG A 170 -22.20 -5.94 8.56
N SER A 171 -20.91 -5.88 8.89
CA SER A 171 -20.30 -4.72 9.56
C SER A 171 -20.05 -3.53 8.64
N GLY A 172 -20.04 -3.75 7.32
CA GLY A 172 -19.59 -2.75 6.33
C GLY A 172 -18.07 -2.71 6.14
N TYR A 173 -17.32 -3.48 6.93
CA TYR A 173 -15.87 -3.58 6.83
C TYR A 173 -15.39 -4.92 6.29
N ASP A 174 -14.33 -4.89 5.53
CA ASP A 174 -13.57 -6.08 5.14
C ASP A 174 -12.64 -6.52 6.29
N ARG A 175 -12.30 -7.81 6.30
CA ARG A 175 -11.22 -8.36 7.13
C ARG A 175 -9.90 -8.03 6.44
N GLY A 176 -9.33 -6.86 6.75
CA GLY A 176 -8.08 -6.39 6.16
C GLY A 176 -6.87 -6.99 6.88
N HIS A 177 -5.95 -7.58 6.11
CA HIS A 177 -4.69 -8.05 6.67
C HIS A 177 -3.78 -6.88 7.02
N MET A 178 -3.11 -6.95 8.15
CA MET A 178 -2.02 -6.03 8.50
C MET A 178 -0.69 -6.54 7.94
N VAL A 179 -0.38 -7.81 8.13
CA VAL A 179 0.73 -8.51 7.49
C VAL A 179 0.21 -9.15 6.21
N PRO A 180 0.73 -8.79 5.03
CA PRO A 180 0.23 -9.27 3.74
C PRO A 180 0.38 -10.79 3.59
N ASN A 181 -0.74 -11.48 3.35
CA ASN A 181 -0.75 -12.92 3.14
C ASN A 181 0.22 -13.37 2.04
N HIS A 182 0.20 -12.71 0.88
CA HIS A 182 1.02 -13.11 -0.26
C HIS A 182 2.53 -12.91 0.02
N ALA A 183 2.89 -11.86 0.73
CA ALA A 183 4.29 -11.63 1.11
C ALA A 183 4.84 -12.77 1.99
N ILE A 184 4.06 -13.22 2.96
CA ILE A 184 4.46 -14.31 3.85
C ILE A 184 4.40 -15.67 3.13
N GLU A 185 3.31 -15.96 2.44
CA GLU A 185 3.14 -17.24 1.73
C GLU A 185 4.30 -17.53 0.78
N SER A 186 4.63 -16.56 -0.07
CA SER A 186 5.62 -16.74 -1.13
C SER A 186 7.05 -16.90 -0.60
N ARG A 187 7.35 -16.53 0.63
CA ARG A 187 8.68 -16.64 1.26
C ARG A 187 8.80 -17.77 2.27
N TYR A 188 7.75 -18.00 3.05
CA TYR A 188 7.79 -18.86 4.23
C TYR A 188 6.80 -20.03 4.14
N GLY A 189 5.95 -20.04 3.10
CA GLY A 189 5.08 -21.16 2.78
C GLY A 189 3.76 -21.18 3.55
N THR A 190 3.03 -22.29 3.37
CA THR A 190 1.63 -22.43 3.80
C THR A 190 1.45 -22.41 5.33
N ALA A 191 2.44 -22.87 6.08
CA ALA A 191 2.35 -22.90 7.55
C ALA A 191 2.30 -21.49 8.13
N ASP A 192 3.16 -20.60 7.64
CA ASP A 192 3.18 -19.19 8.07
C ASP A 192 2.06 -18.38 7.42
N GLN A 193 1.69 -18.70 6.18
CA GLN A 193 0.49 -18.18 5.56
C GLN A 193 -0.75 -18.32 6.45
N LYS A 194 -0.99 -19.52 7.02
CA LYS A 194 -2.14 -19.76 7.89
C LYS A 194 -2.19 -18.82 9.09
N LYS A 195 -1.03 -18.45 9.63
CA LYS A 195 -0.94 -17.51 10.76
C LYS A 195 -1.41 -16.11 10.38
N THR A 196 -1.24 -15.69 9.11
CA THR A 196 -1.76 -14.38 8.66
C THR A 196 -3.28 -14.31 8.64
N PHE A 197 -3.98 -15.46 8.62
CA PHE A 197 -5.45 -15.55 8.70
C PHE A 197 -6.01 -15.61 10.12
N LEU A 198 -5.16 -15.51 11.13
CA LEU A 198 -5.62 -15.31 12.50
C LEU A 198 -6.20 -13.90 12.66
N MET A 199 -7.32 -13.80 13.39
CA MET A 199 -7.99 -12.50 13.59
C MET A 199 -7.12 -11.48 14.34
N SER A 200 -6.03 -11.90 14.98
CA SER A 200 -5.01 -11.00 15.52
C SER A 200 -4.21 -10.23 14.46
N ASN A 201 -4.22 -10.70 13.22
CA ASN A 201 -3.61 -10.01 12.07
C ASN A 201 -4.63 -9.24 11.23
N VAL A 202 -5.85 -9.06 11.72
CA VAL A 202 -6.96 -8.47 10.95
C VAL A 202 -7.44 -7.18 11.59
N ALA A 203 -7.47 -6.12 10.79
CA ALA A 203 -8.06 -4.83 11.15
C ALA A 203 -9.32 -4.56 10.31
N PRO A 204 -10.30 -3.79 10.85
CA PRO A 204 -11.45 -3.36 10.07
C PRO A 204 -11.00 -2.34 9.00
N GLN A 205 -11.12 -2.70 7.74
CA GLN A 205 -10.81 -1.83 6.61
C GLN A 205 -12.05 -1.61 5.76
N THR A 206 -12.26 -0.38 5.28
CA THR A 206 -13.32 -0.15 4.30
C THR A 206 -13.04 -0.94 3.02
N PRO A 207 -14.05 -1.43 2.29
CA PRO A 207 -13.84 -2.14 1.03
C PRO A 207 -13.02 -1.33 0.00
N ALA A 208 -13.19 0.00 -0.03
CA ALA A 208 -12.43 0.87 -0.91
C ALA A 208 -10.93 0.88 -0.55
N LEU A 209 -10.60 0.95 0.74
CA LEU A 209 -9.22 0.86 1.20
C LEU A 209 -8.64 -0.53 0.92
N ASN A 210 -9.28 -1.58 1.46
CA ASN A 210 -8.76 -2.94 1.44
C ASN A 210 -8.57 -3.49 0.02
N ARG A 211 -9.56 -3.26 -0.85
CA ARG A 211 -9.55 -3.78 -2.24
C ARG A 211 -8.85 -2.85 -3.24
N GLY A 212 -8.56 -1.62 -2.82
CA GLY A 212 -7.91 -0.58 -3.62
C GLY A 212 -6.46 -0.32 -3.22
N VAL A 213 -6.22 0.80 -2.53
CA VAL A 213 -4.87 1.28 -2.19
C VAL A 213 -4.09 0.27 -1.36
N TRP A 214 -4.72 -0.33 -0.34
CA TRP A 214 -4.05 -1.30 0.52
C TRP A 214 -3.54 -2.52 -0.26
N ARG A 215 -4.39 -3.08 -1.12
CA ARG A 215 -4.00 -4.18 -2.02
C ARG A 215 -2.80 -3.82 -2.90
N ASN A 216 -2.73 -2.59 -3.40
CA ASN A 216 -1.61 -2.15 -4.21
C ASN A 216 -0.32 -2.03 -3.38
N VAL A 217 -0.42 -1.51 -2.15
CA VAL A 217 0.71 -1.47 -1.21
C VAL A 217 1.20 -2.88 -0.89
N GLU A 218 0.29 -3.82 -0.59
CA GLU A 218 0.62 -5.23 -0.35
C GLU A 218 1.35 -5.86 -1.54
N HIS A 219 0.90 -5.57 -2.76
CA HIS A 219 1.55 -6.06 -3.98
C HIS A 219 2.96 -5.47 -4.15
N ARG A 220 3.13 -4.18 -3.92
CA ARG A 220 4.46 -3.54 -3.97
C ARG A 220 5.41 -4.11 -2.93
N ILE A 221 4.96 -4.30 -1.71
CA ILE A 221 5.73 -4.92 -0.63
C ILE A 221 6.10 -6.37 -0.98
N ALA A 222 5.17 -7.12 -1.56
CA ALA A 222 5.41 -8.52 -1.86
C ALA A 222 6.27 -8.76 -3.10
N ASP A 223 6.15 -7.93 -4.13
CA ASP A 223 6.68 -8.24 -5.44
C ASP A 223 7.67 -7.20 -5.96
N PHE A 224 7.33 -5.92 -5.89
CA PHE A 224 8.08 -4.87 -6.55
C PHE A 224 9.30 -4.40 -5.73
N TRP A 225 9.06 -3.99 -4.48
CA TRP A 225 10.13 -3.41 -3.66
C TRP A 225 11.23 -4.39 -3.29
N PRO A 226 10.95 -5.67 -2.93
CA PRO A 226 12.03 -6.61 -2.67
C PRO A 226 12.86 -6.92 -3.90
N ALA A 227 12.25 -6.94 -5.09
CA ALA A 227 12.98 -7.15 -6.34
C ALA A 227 13.87 -5.96 -6.71
N LYS A 228 13.42 -4.73 -6.40
CA LYS A 228 14.15 -3.50 -6.72
C LYS A 228 15.21 -3.13 -5.67
N TYR A 229 14.88 -3.24 -4.39
CA TYR A 229 15.68 -2.70 -3.30
C TYR A 229 16.35 -3.77 -2.42
N GLY A 230 16.12 -5.04 -2.72
CA GLY A 230 16.61 -6.13 -1.89
C GLY A 230 15.67 -6.45 -0.74
N GLU A 231 16.22 -6.87 0.38
CA GLU A 231 15.47 -7.27 1.55
C GLU A 231 14.74 -6.09 2.19
N ILE A 232 13.48 -6.30 2.51
CA ILE A 232 12.63 -5.30 3.18
C ILE A 232 12.21 -5.82 4.53
N GLY A 233 12.63 -5.13 5.58
CA GLY A 233 12.08 -5.30 6.91
C GLY A 233 11.09 -4.19 7.20
N ARG A 234 9.86 -4.49 7.60
CA ARG A 234 8.93 -3.44 7.94
C ARG A 234 7.93 -3.79 9.00
N ALA A 235 7.73 -2.78 9.81
CA ALA A 235 6.63 -2.68 10.72
C ALA A 235 5.69 -1.59 10.26
N HIS A 236 4.43 -1.68 10.52
CA HIS A 236 3.57 -0.51 10.69
C HIS A 236 2.18 -0.82 11.02
N VAL A 237 1.71 0.19 11.64
CA VAL A 237 1.17 1.24 12.04
C VAL A 237 0.24 1.99 12.49
#